data_ba3b1c94ae4c4fc1f843c5447f0837ff
#
_entry.id   ba3b1c94ae4c4fc1f843c5447f0837ff
#
_cell.length_a   1.000
_cell.length_b   1.000
_cell.length_c   1.000
_cell.angle_alpha   90.00
_cell.angle_beta   90.00
_cell.angle_gamma   90.00
#
_symmetry.space_group_name_H-M   'P 1'
#
loop_
_entity.id
_entity.type
_entity.pdbx_description
1 polymer ?
#
loop_
_entity_poly.entity_id
_entity_poly.type
_entity_poly.pdbx_seq_one_letter_code
_entity_poly.pdbx_strand_id
1 'polypeptide(L)'
;HDHMREMERICDRRVIDSIPKAEPIGPKQLLDVLVIAPCTGNTLAKLAAGIADTAVTMAAKAHLRNGRPVVVAVSTNDGLGGAARNIGELLSRKHYYFVPFRQDDPVGKPTSLVAEMGLVTATVAAALRGEQIQPLLLGPAGE
;
A
#
# COMPACT_ATOMS: atom_id res chain seq x y z
N HIS A 1 -1.35 2.80 -18.17
CA HIS A 1 -2.26 3.71 -18.77
C HIS A 1 -3.18 4.35 -17.74
N ASP A 2 -4.03 5.25 -18.17
CA ASP A 2 -4.78 6.07 -17.23
C ASP A 2 -5.58 5.28 -16.24
N HIS A 3 -6.20 4.23 -16.70
CA HIS A 3 -7.02 3.42 -15.83
C HIS A 3 -6.20 2.80 -14.71
N MET A 4 -5.02 2.33 -15.05
CA MET A 4 -4.14 1.75 -14.05
C MET A 4 -3.67 2.80 -13.06
N ARG A 5 -3.38 3.99 -13.55
CA ARG A 5 -2.97 5.06 -12.64
C ARG A 5 -4.09 5.42 -11.70
N GLU A 6 -5.31 5.35 -12.18
CA GLU A 6 -6.43 5.62 -11.31
C GLU A 6 -6.58 4.55 -10.24
N MET A 7 -6.24 3.32 -10.58
CA MET A 7 -6.29 2.26 -9.59
C MET A 7 -5.26 2.43 -8.49
N GLU A 8 -4.20 3.17 -8.79
CA GLU A 8 -3.19 3.45 -7.77
C GLU A 8 -3.61 4.56 -6.84
N ARG A 9 -4.72 5.17 -7.12
CA ARG A 9 -5.15 6.26 -6.29
C ARG A 9 -5.46 5.79 -4.90
N ILE A 10 -5.56 6.77 -4.05
CA ILE A 10 -5.95 6.59 -2.69
C ILE A 10 -7.35 6.02 -2.65
N CYS A 11 -7.50 4.98 -1.88
CA CYS A 11 -8.78 4.34 -1.73
C CYS A 11 -8.95 3.95 -0.28
N ASP A 12 -10.04 4.40 0.32
CA ASP A 12 -10.41 3.93 1.64
C ASP A 12 -11.91 3.76 1.60
N ARG A 13 -12.53 3.75 2.73
CA ARG A 13 -13.96 3.62 2.76
C ARG A 13 -14.62 4.70 1.95
N ARG A 14 -13.99 5.80 1.86
CA ARG A 14 -14.40 6.87 1.00
C ARG A 14 -13.26 7.10 0.05
N VAL A 15 -13.51 6.83 -1.18
CA VAL A 15 -12.51 7.01 -2.20
C VAL A 15 -12.05 8.45 -2.23
N ILE A 16 -10.76 8.64 -2.23
CA ILE A 16 -10.17 9.95 -2.39
C ILE A 16 -9.66 10.03 -3.80
N ASP A 17 -10.38 10.72 -4.63
CA ASP A 17 -10.02 10.79 -6.03
C ASP A 17 -9.50 12.15 -6.43
N SER A 18 -9.22 13.01 -5.45
CA SER A 18 -8.67 14.32 -5.77
C SER A 18 -7.91 14.86 -4.58
N ILE A 19 -6.94 15.70 -4.88
CA ILE A 19 -6.13 16.37 -3.88
C ILE A 19 -6.97 17.25 -2.96
N PRO A 20 -7.93 18.01 -3.49
CA PRO A 20 -8.71 18.86 -2.61
C PRO A 20 -9.40 18.10 -1.49
N LYS A 21 -9.74 16.84 -1.74
CA LYS A 21 -10.32 16.04 -0.68
C LYS A 21 -9.27 15.56 0.28
N ALA A 22 -8.05 15.38 -0.20
CA ALA A 22 -6.97 14.91 0.65
C ALA A 22 -6.52 15.99 1.62
N GLU A 23 -6.58 17.23 1.22
CA GLU A 23 -6.10 18.32 2.07
C GLU A 23 -6.79 18.38 3.42
N PRO A 24 -8.12 18.38 3.48
CA PRO A 24 -8.76 18.45 4.79
C PRO A 24 -8.63 17.19 5.61
N ILE A 25 -8.26 16.07 4.97
CA ILE A 25 -8.19 14.81 5.68
C ILE A 25 -7.22 14.86 6.85
N GLY A 26 -6.00 15.35 6.60
CA GLY A 26 -5.02 15.42 7.66
C GLY A 26 -5.45 16.25 8.84
N PRO A 27 -5.73 17.54 8.62
CA PRO A 27 -6.09 18.41 9.74
C PRO A 27 -7.38 18.01 10.43
N LYS A 28 -8.34 17.53 9.66
CA LYS A 28 -9.64 17.22 10.21
C LYS A 28 -9.85 15.77 10.53
N GLN A 29 -8.85 14.94 10.19
CA GLN A 29 -8.92 13.52 10.49
C GLN A 29 -10.18 12.88 9.92
N LEU A 30 -10.48 13.20 8.68
CA LEU A 30 -11.69 12.70 8.04
C LEU A 30 -11.60 11.24 7.67
N LEU A 31 -10.38 10.72 7.50
CA LEU A 31 -10.16 9.32 7.13
C LEU A 31 -9.43 8.62 8.24
N ASP A 32 -9.83 7.38 8.50
CA ASP A 32 -9.17 6.56 9.50
C ASP A 32 -8.02 5.77 8.93
N VAL A 33 -8.08 5.43 7.65
CA VAL A 33 -7.06 4.61 7.01
C VAL A 33 -6.93 5.03 5.56
N LEU A 34 -5.71 4.96 5.06
CA LEU A 34 -5.41 5.21 3.66
C LEU A 34 -5.01 3.89 3.02
N VAL A 35 -5.62 3.56 1.89
CA VAL A 35 -5.31 2.33 1.17
C VAL A 35 -4.71 2.69 -0.19
N ILE A 36 -3.54 2.12 -0.47
CA ILE A 36 -2.88 2.29 -1.76
C ILE A 36 -2.94 0.94 -2.48
N ALA A 37 -3.82 0.83 -3.46
CA ALA A 37 -4.08 -0.45 -4.11
C ALA A 37 -4.37 -0.24 -5.58
N PRO A 38 -3.52 -0.76 -6.46
CA PRO A 38 -2.26 -1.41 -6.16
C PRO A 38 -1.15 -0.42 -5.87
N CYS A 39 -0.15 -0.87 -5.14
CA CYS A 39 1.04 -0.06 -4.91
C CYS A 39 2.16 -0.60 -5.78
N THR A 40 2.55 0.16 -6.78
CA THR A 40 3.59 -0.26 -7.73
C THR A 40 4.97 -0.06 -7.13
N GLY A 41 5.98 -0.61 -7.82
CA GLY A 41 7.35 -0.45 -7.38
C GLY A 41 7.79 1.00 -7.30
N ASN A 42 7.32 1.82 -8.22
CA ASN A 42 7.66 3.25 -8.21
C ASN A 42 7.10 3.94 -6.97
N THR A 43 5.84 3.66 -6.64
CA THR A 43 5.22 4.23 -5.45
C THR A 43 5.89 3.71 -4.18
N LEU A 44 6.21 2.42 -4.14
CA LEU A 44 6.95 1.86 -3.00
C LEU A 44 8.26 2.59 -2.77
N ALA A 45 8.99 2.85 -3.86
CA ALA A 45 10.29 3.52 -3.74
C ALA A 45 10.12 4.93 -3.19
N LYS A 46 9.11 5.63 -3.65
CA LYS A 46 8.86 6.99 -3.16
C LYS A 46 8.47 6.99 -1.69
N LEU A 47 7.59 6.07 -1.30
CA LEU A 47 7.20 5.98 0.11
C LEU A 47 8.40 5.66 0.99
N ALA A 48 9.24 4.73 0.55
CA ALA A 48 10.42 4.34 1.32
C ALA A 48 11.42 5.49 1.42
N ALA A 49 11.53 6.31 0.39
CA ALA A 49 12.45 7.43 0.36
C ALA A 49 11.87 8.71 0.99
N GLY A 50 10.61 8.70 1.33
CA GLY A 50 9.98 9.88 1.91
C GLY A 50 9.65 10.95 0.89
N ILE A 51 9.54 10.59 -0.38
CA ILE A 51 9.24 11.53 -1.45
C ILE A 51 7.72 11.68 -1.55
N ALA A 52 7.24 12.91 -1.50
CA ALA A 52 5.82 13.20 -1.53
C ALA A 52 5.51 14.15 -2.67
N ASP A 53 5.57 13.64 -3.90
CA ASP A 53 5.37 14.46 -5.09
C ASP A 53 4.18 14.00 -5.94
N THR A 54 3.37 13.07 -5.44
CA THR A 54 2.15 12.63 -6.11
C THR A 54 1.00 12.72 -5.12
N ALA A 55 -0.23 12.63 -5.63
CA ALA A 55 -1.41 12.65 -4.76
C ALA A 55 -1.32 11.55 -3.71
N VAL A 56 -0.95 10.35 -4.15
CA VAL A 56 -0.85 9.20 -3.26
C VAL A 56 0.20 9.44 -2.18
N THR A 57 1.41 9.84 -2.59
CA THR A 57 2.49 9.99 -1.62
C THR A 57 2.26 11.18 -0.68
N MET A 58 1.61 12.23 -1.17
CA MET A 58 1.28 13.37 -0.32
C MET A 58 0.24 12.96 0.74
N ALA A 59 -0.75 12.19 0.33
CA ALA A 59 -1.75 11.71 1.27
C ALA A 59 -1.14 10.76 2.30
N ALA A 60 -0.22 9.90 1.87
CA ALA A 60 0.45 9.00 2.80
C ALA A 60 1.23 9.80 3.84
N LYS A 61 1.95 10.82 3.40
CA LYS A 61 2.71 11.65 4.32
C LYS A 61 1.81 12.31 5.35
N ALA A 62 0.64 12.80 4.91
CA ALA A 62 -0.31 13.44 5.82
C ALA A 62 -0.85 12.44 6.84
N HIS A 63 -1.18 11.23 6.39
CA HIS A 63 -1.69 10.20 7.28
C HIS A 63 -0.66 9.83 8.34
N LEU A 64 0.58 9.61 7.89
CA LEU A 64 1.64 9.21 8.81
C LEU A 64 1.94 10.30 9.83
N ARG A 65 1.91 11.55 9.39
CA ARG A 65 2.15 12.65 10.31
C ARG A 65 1.09 12.70 11.40
N ASN A 66 -0.10 12.25 11.10
CA ASN A 66 -1.19 12.23 12.07
C ASN A 66 -1.32 10.88 12.78
N GLY A 67 -0.35 10.00 12.63
CA GLY A 67 -0.37 8.72 13.31
C GLY A 67 -1.42 7.77 12.79
N ARG A 68 -1.83 7.92 11.54
CA ARG A 68 -2.87 7.10 10.96
C ARG A 68 -2.30 6.03 10.06
N PRO A 69 -2.96 4.87 9.98
CA PRO A 69 -2.41 3.76 9.21
C PRO A 69 -2.50 3.96 7.71
N VAL A 70 -1.52 3.41 7.02
CA VAL A 70 -1.47 3.35 5.57
C VAL A 70 -1.37 1.88 5.19
N VAL A 71 -2.33 1.40 4.41
CA VAL A 71 -2.38 0.01 3.95
C VAL A 71 -1.86 -0.04 2.52
N VAL A 72 -0.94 -0.95 2.27
CA VAL A 72 -0.26 -1.05 0.98
C VAL A 72 -0.54 -2.40 0.35
N ALA A 73 -1.09 -2.40 -0.87
CA ALA A 73 -1.32 -3.62 -1.63
C ALA A 73 -0.30 -3.68 -2.75
N VAL A 74 0.80 -4.36 -2.50
CA VAL A 74 1.94 -4.41 -3.42
C VAL A 74 1.59 -5.09 -4.72
N SER A 75 2.08 -4.54 -5.82
CA SER A 75 2.01 -5.18 -7.13
C SER A 75 3.23 -4.72 -7.92
N THR A 76 4.24 -5.58 -7.99
CA THR A 76 5.47 -5.20 -8.67
C THR A 76 6.19 -6.46 -9.12
N ASN A 77 6.80 -6.38 -10.32
CA ASN A 77 7.50 -7.54 -10.85
C ASN A 77 8.93 -7.66 -10.33
N ASP A 78 9.40 -6.73 -9.51
CA ASP A 78 10.73 -6.85 -8.89
C ASP A 78 10.66 -6.83 -7.37
N GLY A 79 9.55 -7.31 -6.80
CA GLY A 79 9.37 -7.31 -5.35
C GLY A 79 10.41 -8.10 -4.59
N LEU A 80 10.94 -9.16 -5.17
CA LEU A 80 12.03 -9.93 -4.57
C LEU A 80 13.37 -9.55 -5.18
N GLY A 81 13.41 -8.46 -5.93
CA GLY A 81 14.64 -7.92 -6.52
C GLY A 81 14.86 -6.51 -6.01
N GLY A 82 14.89 -5.55 -6.94
CA GLY A 82 15.20 -4.16 -6.58
C GLY A 82 14.24 -3.53 -5.61
N ALA A 83 12.96 -3.89 -5.64
CA ALA A 83 11.98 -3.31 -4.74
C ALA A 83 11.99 -3.96 -3.36
N ALA A 84 12.72 -5.05 -3.16
CA ALA A 84 12.74 -5.75 -1.88
C ALA A 84 13.16 -4.84 -0.73
N ARG A 85 14.16 -3.99 -0.97
CA ARG A 85 14.63 -3.07 0.07
C ARG A 85 13.55 -2.08 0.47
N ASN A 86 12.73 -1.67 -0.47
CA ASN A 86 11.67 -0.70 -0.19
C ASN A 86 10.56 -1.35 0.60
N ILE A 87 10.22 -2.59 0.26
CA ILE A 87 9.24 -3.34 1.04
C ILE A 87 9.74 -3.53 2.46
N GLY A 88 11.00 -3.94 2.62
CA GLY A 88 11.59 -4.12 3.94
C GLY A 88 11.60 -2.85 4.75
N GLU A 89 11.91 -1.72 4.09
CA GLU A 89 11.92 -0.44 4.77
C GLU A 89 10.54 -0.11 5.32
N LEU A 90 9.49 -0.28 4.50
CA LEU A 90 8.14 0.04 4.94
C LEU A 90 7.63 -0.95 5.98
N LEU A 91 8.01 -2.22 5.87
CA LEU A 91 7.61 -3.21 6.87
C LEU A 91 8.15 -2.86 8.25
N SER A 92 9.26 -2.17 8.30
CA SER A 92 9.89 -1.83 9.57
C SER A 92 9.39 -0.50 10.15
N ARG A 93 8.54 0.22 9.42
CA ARG A 93 8.04 1.51 9.89
C ARG A 93 6.69 1.38 10.54
N LYS A 94 6.44 2.23 11.53
CA LYS A 94 5.13 2.30 12.16
C LYS A 94 4.09 2.78 11.17
N HIS A 95 2.87 2.31 11.34
CA HIS A 95 1.68 2.77 10.63
C HIS A 95 1.57 2.27 9.21
N TYR A 96 2.57 1.54 8.70
CA TYR A 96 2.45 0.87 7.41
C TYR A 96 2.00 -0.56 7.63
N TYR A 97 0.99 -0.98 6.89
CA TYR A 97 0.45 -2.34 6.96
C TYR A 97 0.30 -2.87 5.56
N PHE A 98 0.68 -4.12 5.36
CA PHE A 98 0.67 -4.71 4.03
C PHE A 98 -0.48 -5.67 3.89
N VAL A 99 -1.17 -5.60 2.74
CA VAL A 99 -2.08 -6.66 2.35
C VAL A 99 -1.23 -7.90 2.08
N PRO A 100 -1.58 -9.07 2.62
CA PRO A 100 -0.79 -10.27 2.37
C PRO A 100 -0.52 -10.49 0.90
N PHE A 101 0.69 -10.93 0.59
CA PHE A 101 1.11 -11.04 -0.79
C PHE A 101 1.79 -12.36 -1.07
N ARG A 102 1.98 -12.64 -2.35
CA ARG A 102 2.55 -13.90 -2.82
C ARG A 102 3.32 -13.68 -4.10
N GLN A 103 4.10 -14.69 -4.46
CA GLN A 103 4.63 -14.74 -5.81
C GLN A 103 3.49 -15.19 -6.72
N ASP A 104 3.21 -14.41 -7.75
CA ASP A 104 2.14 -14.76 -8.67
C ASP A 104 2.56 -15.82 -9.69
N ASP A 105 3.85 -15.88 -9.99
CA ASP A 105 4.38 -16.85 -10.95
C ASP A 105 5.84 -17.16 -10.59
N PRO A 106 6.09 -18.04 -9.60
CA PRO A 106 7.44 -18.25 -9.11
C PRO A 106 8.42 -18.76 -10.16
N VAL A 107 7.92 -19.51 -11.14
CA VAL A 107 8.79 -20.09 -12.17
C VAL A 107 9.04 -19.07 -13.28
N GLY A 108 7.98 -18.48 -13.81
CA GLY A 108 8.11 -17.56 -14.93
C GLY A 108 8.54 -16.16 -14.55
N LYS A 109 8.19 -15.75 -13.33
CA LYS A 109 8.51 -14.40 -12.84
C LYS A 109 8.98 -14.50 -11.40
N PRO A 110 10.18 -15.00 -11.18
CA PRO A 110 10.61 -15.34 -9.82
C PRO A 110 10.72 -14.16 -8.86
N THR A 111 10.79 -12.93 -9.34
CA THR A 111 10.88 -11.77 -8.44
C THR A 111 9.57 -11.02 -8.29
N SER A 112 8.52 -11.46 -8.98
CA SER A 112 7.24 -10.74 -8.96
C SER A 112 6.45 -11.04 -7.69
N LEU A 113 5.87 -10.00 -7.11
CA LEU A 113 5.00 -10.13 -5.93
C LEU A 113 3.70 -9.41 -6.20
N VAL A 114 2.62 -10.00 -5.72
CA VAL A 114 1.30 -9.39 -5.88
C VAL A 114 0.48 -9.62 -4.62
N ALA A 115 -0.21 -8.57 -4.18
CA ALA A 115 -1.08 -8.65 -3.02
C ALA A 115 -2.35 -9.42 -3.36
N GLU A 116 -2.89 -10.10 -2.36
CA GLU A 116 -4.18 -10.74 -2.48
C GLU A 116 -5.25 -9.70 -2.26
N MET A 117 -5.82 -9.17 -3.33
CA MET A 117 -6.77 -8.05 -3.24
C MET A 117 -8.01 -8.40 -2.43
N GLY A 118 -8.38 -9.66 -2.38
CA GLY A 118 -9.52 -10.08 -1.58
C GLY A 118 -9.31 -9.89 -0.08
N LEU A 119 -8.08 -9.63 0.34
CA LEU A 119 -7.78 -9.43 1.76
C LEU A 119 -7.62 -7.96 2.15
N VAL A 120 -7.94 -7.04 1.24
CA VAL A 120 -7.80 -5.61 1.55
C VAL A 120 -8.68 -5.23 2.75
N THR A 121 -9.93 -5.64 2.73
CA THR A 121 -10.86 -5.27 3.81
C THR A 121 -10.39 -5.81 5.15
N ALA A 122 -9.94 -7.06 5.19
CA ALA A 122 -9.45 -7.64 6.43
C ALA A 122 -8.18 -6.94 6.91
N THR A 123 -7.33 -6.53 5.96
CA THR A 123 -6.11 -5.81 6.31
C THR A 123 -6.44 -4.44 6.90
N VAL A 124 -7.43 -3.77 6.33
CA VAL A 124 -7.87 -2.47 6.83
C VAL A 124 -8.37 -2.61 8.26
N ALA A 125 -9.20 -3.63 8.51
CA ALA A 125 -9.74 -3.85 9.86
C ALA A 125 -8.61 -4.08 10.87
N ALA A 126 -7.61 -4.87 10.50
CA ALA A 126 -6.48 -5.12 11.39
C ALA A 126 -5.64 -3.85 11.58
N ALA A 127 -5.42 -3.08 10.52
CA ALA A 127 -4.63 -1.87 10.60
C ALA A 127 -5.28 -0.84 11.53
N LEU A 128 -6.60 -0.78 11.53
CA LEU A 128 -7.31 0.12 12.44
C LEU A 128 -7.10 -0.25 13.91
N ARG A 129 -6.73 -1.51 14.15
CA ARG A 129 -6.39 -1.96 15.51
C ARG A 129 -4.88 -1.92 15.75
N GLY A 130 -4.11 -1.39 14.80
CA GLY A 130 -2.66 -1.34 14.92
C GLY A 130 -1.99 -2.67 14.69
N GLU A 131 -2.60 -3.57 13.94
CA GLU A 131 -2.09 -4.92 13.75
C GLU A 131 -1.86 -5.23 12.29
N GLN A 132 -0.79 -5.94 12.01
CA GLN A 132 -0.53 -6.47 10.67
C GLN A 132 -1.25 -7.81 10.56
N ILE A 133 -2.17 -7.92 9.61
CA ILE A 133 -2.89 -9.18 9.42
C ILE A 133 -1.92 -10.29 9.05
N GLN A 134 -2.18 -11.49 9.55
CA GLN A 134 -1.35 -12.66 9.34
C GLN A 134 -2.16 -13.78 8.75
N PRO A 135 -1.56 -14.68 7.96
CA PRO A 135 -0.16 -14.65 7.55
C PRO A 135 0.08 -13.59 6.49
N LEU A 136 1.21 -12.92 6.60
CA LEU A 136 1.58 -11.90 5.64
C LEU A 136 2.02 -12.51 4.31
N LEU A 137 2.75 -13.62 4.39
CA LEU A 137 3.27 -14.28 3.20
C LEU A 137 2.37 -15.46 2.85
N LEU A 138 1.82 -15.44 1.65
CA LEU A 138 0.92 -16.48 1.17
C LEU A 138 1.66 -17.41 0.23
N GLY A 139 1.14 -18.63 0.09
CA GLY A 139 1.68 -19.55 -0.88
C GLY A 139 1.47 -19.05 -2.30
N PRO A 140 2.17 -19.63 -3.28
CA PRO A 140 2.03 -19.19 -4.67
C PRO A 140 0.60 -19.35 -5.15
N ALA A 141 0.27 -18.58 -6.21
CA ALA A 141 -1.05 -18.64 -6.81
C ALA A 141 -1.34 -20.09 -7.23
N GLY A 142 -2.58 -20.50 -6.99
CA GLY A 142 -2.99 -21.84 -7.35
C GLY A 142 -2.94 -22.84 -6.21
N GLU A 143 -2.43 -22.44 -5.07
CA GLU A 143 -2.41 -23.32 -3.89
C GLU A 143 -3.66 -23.17 -3.05
#